data_d1f70d810f7c640af901b08c02b4ef0a
#
_entry.id   d1f70d810f7c640af901b08c02b4ef0a
#
_cell.length_a   1.000
_cell.length_b   1.000
_cell.length_c   1.000
_cell.angle_alpha   90.00
_cell.angle_beta   90.00
_cell.angle_gamma   90.00
#
_symmetry.space_group_name_H-M   'P 1'
#
loop_
_entity.id
_entity.type
_entity.pdbx_description
1 polymer ?
#
loop_
_entity_poly.entity_id
_entity_poly.type
_entity_poly.pdbx_seq_one_letter_code
_entity_poly.pdbx_strand_id
1 'polypeptide(L)'
;GQRWVTLPVTQSDHNYDMGSLYLNGDRWTVIGPTLPGPQPYHTGGDVGLWASTDRGASWKLERRVTRNSPMNHSYVRRPHNPVDPFWAGWADGDSSRFSPSRLYFTNSTGDRLYMLPYQMDGDFAEPLLLDPPSPPPANAANPSA
;
A
#
# COMPACT_ATOMS: atom_id res chain seq x y z
N GLY A 1 4.59 10.52 34.03
CA GLY A 1 3.54 9.96 33.14
C GLY A 1 4.06 9.79 31.72
N GLN A 2 3.64 8.76 31.06
CA GLN A 2 4.00 8.54 29.67
C GLN A 2 3.23 9.53 28.78
N ARG A 3 3.93 10.13 27.84
CA ARG A 3 3.36 11.10 26.90
C ARG A 3 3.15 10.41 25.55
N TRP A 4 1.95 10.54 24.99
CA TRP A 4 1.69 10.17 23.60
C TRP A 4 2.24 11.24 22.66
N VAL A 5 2.88 10.81 21.59
CA VAL A 5 3.37 11.68 20.51
C VAL A 5 2.80 11.16 19.19
N THR A 6 2.21 12.06 18.41
CA THR A 6 1.75 11.74 17.05
C THR A 6 2.82 12.15 16.05
N LEU A 7 3.24 11.20 15.24
CA LEU A 7 4.23 11.42 14.19
C LEU A 7 3.55 11.14 12.82
N PRO A 8 3.48 12.13 11.93
CA PRO A 8 2.87 11.96 10.62
C PRO A 8 3.75 11.09 9.72
N VAL A 9 3.16 10.15 9.01
CA VAL A 9 3.83 9.37 7.97
C VAL A 9 3.78 10.11 6.64
N THR A 10 2.59 10.50 6.24
CA THR A 10 2.29 11.24 5.00
C THR A 10 0.94 11.92 5.13
N GLN A 11 0.60 12.72 4.14
CA GLN A 11 -0.71 13.36 4.01
C GLN A 11 -1.41 12.79 2.77
N SER A 12 -2.69 12.51 2.88
CA SER A 12 -3.55 12.05 1.78
C SER A 12 -4.79 12.91 1.71
N ASP A 13 -5.32 13.08 0.52
CA ASP A 13 -6.59 13.76 0.24
C ASP A 13 -7.79 12.79 0.21
N HIS A 14 -7.53 11.51 0.46
CA HIS A 14 -8.53 10.45 0.51
C HIS A 14 -8.97 10.14 1.94
N ASN A 15 -10.20 9.66 2.09
CA ASN A 15 -10.71 9.15 3.35
C ASN A 15 -10.42 7.65 3.47
N TYR A 16 -10.25 7.18 4.71
CA TYR A 16 -10.08 5.75 5.02
C TYR A 16 -8.85 5.09 4.40
N ASP A 17 -7.79 5.85 4.24
CA ASP A 17 -6.50 5.35 3.74
C ASP A 17 -5.78 4.51 4.78
N MET A 18 -6.42 3.45 5.21
CA MET A 18 -5.82 2.57 6.20
C MET A 18 -4.64 1.81 5.61
N GLY A 19 -3.51 1.97 6.24
CA GLY A 19 -2.29 1.24 5.95
C GLY A 19 -1.92 0.25 7.03
N SER A 20 -0.88 -0.49 6.80
CA SER A 20 -0.30 -1.44 7.76
C SER A 20 1.11 -1.02 8.14
N LEU A 21 1.36 -0.99 9.45
CA LEU A 21 2.65 -0.67 10.04
C LEU A 21 3.42 -1.95 10.40
N TYR A 22 4.69 -1.95 10.04
CA TYR A 22 5.64 -3.01 10.35
C TYR A 22 6.84 -2.43 11.06
N LEU A 23 7.23 -3.05 12.16
CA LEU A 23 8.36 -2.63 13.01
C LEU A 23 9.45 -3.68 12.96
N ASN A 24 10.63 -3.29 12.54
CA ASN A 24 11.82 -4.14 12.53
C ASN A 24 13.02 -3.34 13.04
N GLY A 25 13.25 -3.41 14.36
CA GLY A 25 14.25 -2.59 15.02
C GLY A 25 13.98 -1.10 14.80
N ASP A 26 14.99 -0.39 14.31
CA ASP A 26 14.89 1.05 14.02
C ASP A 26 14.25 1.33 12.65
N ARG A 27 14.13 0.30 11.80
CA ARG A 27 13.46 0.42 10.51
C ARG A 27 11.98 0.11 10.65
N TRP A 28 11.16 1.10 10.40
CA TRP A 28 9.71 0.99 10.34
C TRP A 28 9.22 1.18 8.91
N THR A 29 8.21 0.42 8.52
CA THR A 29 7.59 0.60 7.21
C THR A 29 6.08 0.69 7.33
N VAL A 30 5.48 1.52 6.47
CA VAL A 30 4.04 1.61 6.29
C VAL A 30 3.73 1.30 4.83
N ILE A 31 2.81 0.38 4.61
CA ILE A 31 2.25 0.08 3.29
C ILE A 31 0.79 0.50 3.30
N GLY A 32 0.41 1.40 2.42
CA GLY A 32 -0.94 1.93 2.40
C GLY A 32 -1.30 2.63 1.09
N PRO A 33 -2.62 2.84 0.84
CA PRO A 33 -3.12 3.51 -0.35
C PRO A 33 -3.03 5.03 -0.22
N THR A 34 -1.82 5.54 -0.06
CA THR A 34 -1.52 6.92 0.32
C THR A 34 -1.21 7.83 -0.87
N LEU A 35 -1.16 7.27 -2.07
CA LEU A 35 -0.85 8.00 -3.29
C LEU A 35 -2.15 8.31 -4.06
N PRO A 36 -2.17 9.36 -4.89
CA PRO A 36 -3.35 9.67 -5.70
C PRO A 36 -3.81 8.50 -6.54
N GLY A 37 -5.11 8.32 -6.66
CA GLY A 37 -5.76 7.31 -7.48
C GLY A 37 -6.73 7.92 -8.47
N PRO A 38 -7.37 7.11 -9.33
CA PRO A 38 -8.25 7.59 -10.38
C PRO A 38 -9.58 8.17 -9.88
N GLN A 39 -10.07 7.73 -8.71
CA GLN A 39 -11.31 8.25 -8.15
C GLN A 39 -11.00 9.29 -7.05
N PRO A 40 -11.45 10.55 -7.22
CA PRO A 40 -11.29 11.59 -6.21
C PRO A 40 -12.25 11.37 -5.02
N TYR A 41 -11.88 11.82 -3.85
CA TYR A 41 -12.69 11.86 -2.63
C TYR A 41 -13.22 10.52 -2.10
N HIS A 42 -12.63 9.42 -2.53
CA HIS A 42 -13.02 8.08 -2.11
C HIS A 42 -11.91 7.38 -1.35
N THR A 43 -12.25 6.24 -0.79
CA THR A 43 -11.27 5.38 -0.11
C THR A 43 -10.15 5.00 -1.07
N GLY A 44 -8.92 5.21 -0.61
CA GLY A 44 -7.77 4.66 -1.28
C GLY A 44 -7.18 5.50 -2.39
N GLY A 45 -6.33 4.85 -3.15
CA GLY A 45 -5.54 5.42 -4.22
C GLY A 45 -4.51 4.41 -4.68
N ASP A 46 -3.39 4.85 -5.22
CA ASP A 46 -2.26 3.98 -5.45
C ASP A 46 -1.51 3.66 -4.13
N VAL A 47 -0.99 2.46 -4.03
CA VAL A 47 -0.32 1.96 -2.82
C VAL A 47 1.13 2.38 -2.81
N GLY A 48 1.54 3.01 -1.71
CA GLY A 48 2.91 3.37 -1.41
C GLY A 48 3.50 2.56 -0.26
N LEU A 49 4.80 2.31 -0.31
CA LEU A 49 5.60 1.83 0.80
C LEU A 49 6.46 2.98 1.29
N TRP A 50 6.23 3.38 2.53
CA TRP A 50 6.97 4.41 3.24
C TRP A 50 7.91 3.77 4.24
N ALA A 51 9.11 4.28 4.37
CA ALA A 51 10.09 3.79 5.32
C ALA A 51 10.64 4.92 6.21
N SER A 52 10.88 4.53 7.45
CA SER A 52 11.59 5.32 8.46
C SER A 52 12.77 4.51 8.98
N THR A 53 13.89 5.16 9.23
CA THR A 53 15.08 4.57 9.88
C THR A 53 15.39 5.21 11.22
N ASP A 54 14.48 6.05 11.70
CA ASP A 54 14.60 6.82 12.95
C ASP A 54 13.37 6.64 13.86
N ARG A 55 12.77 5.44 13.82
CA ARG A 55 11.61 5.06 14.63
C ARG A 55 10.39 5.95 14.41
N GLY A 56 10.16 6.35 13.17
CA GLY A 56 8.99 7.12 12.77
C GLY A 56 9.15 8.63 12.91
N ALA A 57 10.32 9.15 13.29
CA ALA A 57 10.53 10.59 13.37
C ALA A 57 10.53 11.24 11.99
N SER A 58 11.02 10.53 10.97
CA SER A 58 10.89 10.95 9.57
C SER A 58 10.54 9.76 8.66
N TRP A 59 9.88 10.06 7.54
CA TRP A 59 9.41 9.05 6.58
C TRP A 59 9.76 9.45 5.15
N LYS A 60 10.06 8.45 4.33
CA LYS A 60 10.32 8.62 2.90
C LYS A 60 9.49 7.62 2.11
N LEU A 61 8.93 8.06 0.99
CA LEU A 61 8.36 7.15 0.01
C LEU A 61 9.51 6.34 -0.61
N GLU A 62 9.59 5.08 -0.24
CA GLU A 62 10.64 4.19 -0.73
C GLU A 62 10.22 3.53 -2.04
N ARG A 63 8.92 3.22 -2.16
CA ARG A 63 8.40 2.55 -3.35
C ARG A 63 6.93 2.90 -3.61
N ARG A 64 6.62 3.06 -4.90
CA ARG A 64 5.24 2.99 -5.39
C ARG A 64 4.94 1.53 -5.69
N VAL A 65 4.12 0.89 -4.87
CA VAL A 65 3.75 -0.52 -5.02
C VAL A 65 2.78 -0.71 -6.18
N THR A 66 1.85 0.24 -6.35
CA THR A 66 0.99 0.33 -7.54
C THR A 66 1.15 1.68 -8.22
N ARG A 67 0.74 1.80 -9.48
CA ARG A 67 0.75 3.04 -10.24
C ARG A 67 -0.25 3.02 -11.37
N ASN A 68 -0.82 4.20 -11.65
CA ASN A 68 -1.76 4.40 -12.74
C ASN A 68 -2.87 3.35 -12.72
N SER A 69 -3.28 2.96 -11.54
CA SER A 69 -4.26 1.91 -11.35
C SER A 69 -5.61 2.36 -11.92
N PRO A 70 -6.38 1.47 -12.56
CA PRO A 70 -7.68 1.81 -13.12
C PRO A 70 -8.74 2.08 -12.05
N MET A 71 -8.50 1.61 -10.82
CA MET A 71 -9.37 1.78 -9.66
C MET A 71 -8.53 2.08 -8.43
N ASN A 72 -9.11 2.76 -7.45
CA ASN A 72 -8.45 2.98 -6.17
C ASN A 72 -8.24 1.65 -5.45
N HIS A 73 -7.05 1.48 -4.89
CA HIS A 73 -6.77 0.43 -3.91
C HIS A 73 -7.15 0.94 -2.52
N SER A 74 -7.59 0.05 -1.64
CA SER A 74 -8.06 0.42 -0.32
C SER A 74 -7.73 -0.62 0.74
N TYR A 75 -7.64 -0.18 1.99
CA TYR A 75 -7.56 -1.05 3.16
C TYR A 75 -6.44 -2.07 3.12
N VAL A 76 -5.21 -1.63 2.96
CA VAL A 76 -4.05 -2.53 3.02
C VAL A 76 -4.00 -3.20 4.39
N ARG A 77 -4.02 -4.53 4.39
CA ARG A 77 -4.05 -5.37 5.59
C ARG A 77 -2.74 -6.13 5.74
N ARG A 78 -2.28 -6.16 6.98
CA ARG A 78 -1.17 -7.00 7.39
C ARG A 78 -1.71 -8.38 7.78
N PRO A 79 -1.22 -9.47 7.19
CA PRO A 79 -1.49 -10.83 7.70
C PRO A 79 -0.91 -11.02 9.09
N HIS A 80 -1.45 -11.95 9.83
CA HIS A 80 -0.81 -12.41 11.06
C HIS A 80 0.47 -13.17 10.69
N ASN A 81 1.61 -12.78 11.29
CA ASN A 81 2.93 -13.34 10.96
C ASN A 81 3.22 -13.30 9.44
N PRO A 82 3.32 -12.11 8.85
CA PRO A 82 3.53 -11.99 7.41
C PRO A 82 4.85 -12.64 7.00
N VAL A 83 4.82 -13.36 5.89
CA VAL A 83 5.98 -14.02 5.27
C VAL A 83 5.94 -13.72 3.78
N ASP A 84 7.09 -13.40 3.19
CA ASP A 84 7.19 -13.22 1.75
C ASP A 84 6.77 -14.48 0.99
N PRO A 85 6.04 -14.35 -0.12
CA PRO A 85 5.69 -13.10 -0.79
C PRO A 85 4.39 -12.45 -0.29
N PHE A 86 3.71 -13.00 0.71
CA PHE A 86 2.44 -12.50 1.22
C PHE A 86 2.67 -11.62 2.46
N TRP A 87 3.08 -10.36 2.22
CA TRP A 87 3.42 -9.42 3.29
C TRP A 87 2.27 -8.47 3.63
N ALA A 88 1.61 -7.94 2.62
CA ALA A 88 0.43 -7.09 2.76
C ALA A 88 -0.57 -7.40 1.66
N GLY A 89 -1.86 -7.39 1.96
CA GLY A 89 -2.92 -7.67 1.00
C GLY A 89 -4.03 -6.63 1.03
N TRP A 90 -4.72 -6.41 -0.09
CA TRP A 90 -5.79 -5.42 -0.23
C TRP A 90 -6.69 -5.70 -1.43
N ALA A 91 -7.74 -4.89 -1.56
CA ALA A 91 -8.64 -4.90 -2.69
C ALA A 91 -8.59 -3.57 -3.46
N ASP A 92 -9.01 -3.59 -4.71
CA ASP A 92 -9.35 -2.40 -5.49
C ASP A 92 -10.86 -2.28 -5.68
N GLY A 93 -11.31 -1.15 -6.20
CA GLY A 93 -12.71 -0.92 -6.55
C GLY A 93 -13.04 0.56 -6.68
N ASP A 94 -14.23 0.84 -7.21
CA ASP A 94 -14.81 2.17 -7.28
C ASP A 94 -15.90 2.31 -6.21
N SER A 95 -15.66 3.13 -5.19
CA SER A 95 -16.59 3.29 -4.07
C SER A 95 -17.86 4.08 -4.42
N SER A 96 -17.88 4.75 -5.58
CA SER A 96 -19.02 5.55 -6.02
C SER A 96 -20.04 4.78 -6.86
N ARG A 97 -19.67 3.61 -7.36
CA ARG A 97 -20.54 2.78 -8.19
C ARG A 97 -20.16 1.31 -8.07
N PHE A 98 -21.08 0.43 -8.43
CA PHE A 98 -20.77 -0.99 -8.53
C PHE A 98 -19.65 -1.24 -9.54
N SER A 99 -18.59 -1.91 -9.11
CA SER A 99 -17.44 -2.24 -9.93
C SER A 99 -16.89 -3.62 -9.57
N PRO A 100 -16.23 -4.30 -10.50
CA PRO A 100 -15.41 -5.46 -10.13
C PRO A 100 -14.35 -5.04 -9.10
N SER A 101 -14.03 -5.96 -8.20
CA SER A 101 -12.98 -5.79 -7.21
C SER A 101 -12.01 -6.95 -7.32
N ARG A 102 -10.72 -6.65 -7.29
CA ARG A 102 -9.65 -7.65 -7.36
C ARG A 102 -8.87 -7.63 -6.06
N LEU A 103 -8.30 -8.76 -5.72
CA LEU A 103 -7.42 -8.90 -4.57
C LEU A 103 -5.97 -8.89 -5.00
N TYR A 104 -5.17 -8.15 -4.27
CA TYR A 104 -3.75 -7.97 -4.49
C TYR A 104 -2.96 -8.29 -3.24
N PHE A 105 -1.70 -8.64 -3.43
CA PHE A 105 -0.73 -8.68 -2.34
C PHE A 105 0.68 -8.34 -2.84
N THR A 106 1.55 -8.01 -1.92
CA THR A 106 2.95 -7.66 -2.20
C THR A 106 3.88 -8.31 -1.20
N ASN A 107 5.14 -8.43 -1.58
CA ASN A 107 6.22 -8.84 -0.69
C ASN A 107 6.69 -7.69 0.23
N SER A 108 7.60 -8.00 1.16
CA SER A 108 8.07 -7.07 2.19
C SER A 108 8.78 -5.83 1.65
N THR A 109 9.37 -5.92 0.47
CA THR A 109 10.06 -4.82 -0.20
C THR A 109 9.18 -4.03 -1.18
N GLY A 110 7.96 -4.51 -1.43
CA GLY A 110 6.99 -3.86 -2.32
C GLY A 110 7.40 -3.85 -3.79
N ASP A 111 8.38 -4.67 -4.18
CA ASP A 111 8.89 -4.75 -5.55
C ASP A 111 8.26 -5.88 -6.37
N ARG A 112 7.41 -6.67 -5.74
CA ARG A 112 6.61 -7.71 -6.39
C ARG A 112 5.15 -7.51 -6.05
N LEU A 113 4.35 -7.26 -7.06
CA LEU A 113 2.91 -7.11 -6.96
C LEU A 113 2.23 -8.33 -7.56
N TYR A 114 1.36 -8.94 -6.79
CA TYR A 114 0.56 -10.08 -7.22
C TYR A 114 -0.91 -9.72 -7.22
N MET A 115 -1.65 -10.30 -8.15
CA MET A 115 -3.10 -10.22 -8.23
C MET A 115 -3.69 -11.62 -8.24
N LEU A 116 -4.72 -11.85 -7.43
CA LEU A 116 -5.45 -13.11 -7.50
C LEU A 116 -6.34 -13.12 -8.75
N PRO A 117 -6.46 -14.27 -9.45
CA PRO A 117 -7.41 -14.40 -10.54
C PRO A 117 -8.82 -14.08 -10.08
N TYR A 118 -9.59 -13.42 -10.94
CA TYR A 118 -10.99 -13.09 -10.63
C TYR A 118 -11.87 -14.35 -10.54
N GLN A 119 -11.59 -15.32 -11.39
CA GLN A 119 -12.24 -16.62 -11.39
C GLN A 119 -11.24 -17.70 -10.97
N MET A 120 -11.70 -18.59 -10.12
CA MET A 120 -10.96 -19.75 -9.68
C MET A 120 -11.68 -21.01 -10.19
N ASP A 121 -11.01 -21.76 -11.03
CA ASP A 121 -11.57 -22.99 -11.62
C ASP A 121 -11.33 -24.25 -10.78
N GLY A 122 -10.91 -24.08 -9.54
CA GLY A 122 -10.63 -25.16 -8.60
C GLY A 122 -10.37 -24.67 -7.20
N ASP A 123 -9.85 -25.55 -6.37
CA ASP A 123 -9.55 -25.23 -4.94
C ASP A 123 -8.35 -24.28 -4.79
N PHE A 124 -7.54 -24.13 -5.81
CA PHE A 124 -6.34 -23.30 -5.83
C PHE A 124 -6.27 -22.45 -7.09
N ALA A 125 -5.72 -21.25 -6.95
CA ALA A 125 -5.42 -20.38 -8.06
C ALA A 125 -3.97 -19.88 -7.95
N GLU A 126 -3.25 -19.86 -9.06
CA GLU A 126 -1.92 -19.27 -9.14
C GLU A 126 -2.04 -17.74 -9.21
N PRO A 127 -1.41 -16.99 -8.30
CA PRO A 127 -1.38 -15.56 -8.38
C PRO A 127 -0.65 -15.08 -9.64
N LEU A 128 -1.17 -14.02 -10.25
CA LEU A 128 -0.53 -13.37 -11.38
C LEU A 128 0.51 -12.38 -10.86
N LEU A 129 1.77 -12.57 -11.21
CA LEU A 129 2.80 -11.56 -10.97
C LEU A 129 2.61 -10.42 -11.98
N LEU A 130 2.34 -9.23 -11.47
CA LEU A 130 2.25 -8.03 -12.29
C LEU A 130 3.64 -7.40 -12.44
N ASP A 131 3.83 -6.65 -13.52
CA ASP A 131 5.10 -5.93 -13.72
C ASP A 131 5.42 -5.05 -12.51
N PRO A 132 6.60 -5.20 -11.92
CA PRO A 132 6.94 -4.42 -10.74
C PRO A 132 6.96 -2.93 -11.09
N PRO A 133 6.37 -2.07 -10.27
CA PRO A 133 6.47 -0.65 -10.45
C PRO A 133 7.94 -0.22 -10.32
N SER A 134 8.42 0.64 -11.23
CA SER A 134 9.77 1.19 -11.12
C SER A 134 9.93 1.93 -9.79
N PRO A 135 11.14 1.99 -9.21
CA PRO A 135 11.38 2.78 -8.01
C PRO A 135 10.99 4.25 -8.25
N PRO A 136 10.59 5.00 -7.23
CA PRO A 136 10.37 6.43 -7.35
C PRO A 136 11.65 7.09 -7.87
N PRO A 137 11.54 8.18 -8.65
CA PRO A 137 12.72 8.93 -9.05
C PRO A 137 13.48 9.40 -7.81
N ALA A 138 14.80 9.40 -7.86
CA ALA A 138 15.69 9.71 -6.73
C ALA A 138 15.40 11.07 -6.05
N ASN A 139 14.63 11.95 -6.70
CA ASN A 139 14.27 13.30 -6.24
C ASN A 139 12.76 13.49 -6.01
N ALA A 140 11.98 12.45 -5.81
CA ALA A 140 10.60 12.64 -5.38
C ALA A 140 10.62 13.19 -3.94
N ALA A 141 10.81 14.50 -3.84
CA ALA A 141 10.55 15.24 -2.62
C ALA A 141 9.12 14.94 -2.18
N ASN A 142 8.97 14.69 -0.89
CA ASN A 142 7.67 14.65 -0.23
C ASN A 142 6.83 15.82 -0.77
N PRO A 143 5.63 15.64 -1.31
CA PRO A 143 4.74 16.75 -1.56
C PRO A 143 4.28 17.27 -0.20
N SER A 144 5.13 18.06 0.41
CA SER A 144 4.85 18.72 1.65
C SER A 144 4.22 20.07 1.40
N ALA A 145 3.19 20.26 2.18
CA ALA A 145 2.50 21.49 2.52
C ALA A 145 1.60 22.10 1.47
#